data_e852b4e2abba62906381d9958b8ce085
#
_entry.id   e852b4e2abba62906381d9958b8ce085
#
_cell.length_a   1.000
_cell.length_b   1.000
_cell.length_c   1.000
_cell.angle_alpha   90.00
_cell.angle_beta   90.00
_cell.angle_gamma   90.00
#
_symmetry.space_group_name_H-M   'P 1'
#
loop_
_entity.id
_entity.type
_entity.pdbx_description
1 polymer ?
#
loop_
_entity_poly.entity_id
_entity_poly.type
_entity_poly.pdbx_seq_one_letter_code
_entity_poly.pdbx_strand_id
1 'polypeptide(L)'
;YSDNPVQFWDLFGENGHPVRTTVSEMGPLMLARLMDLNEVQEGVLTIAFHVADKEQMLLLDLDDLQAMLVNIAERADEMTTTYGNVSKQSVGSIQRSLLQLRSQGGDRFFGEPALDLDDFIGCDDKGRGIINILSAEKLMQSPKLYSTFLLWLLSELFETLPEIGDPDKPKLVFFFDEAHLLFSDAPKALVEKIEQVVRLIRSKGVGVYFITQNPIDIPDTVAGQLNNRVQHKLNAFTPRDQAAVKSAAETFRANPKIDVTTAITELKVGEALVSVLQADGAPTHVERTLIRPPASRTGPLTPQERGVMIATDAIGDKYDDLIDRESAEEILVAKGAQAAAAAEAAEAEEEQAKLDAIAAKEKAKAEAVAAKEAAREAARQAREAAKPS
;
A
#
# COMPACT_ATOMS: atom_id res chain seq x y z
N TYR A 1 -9.24 -10.16 -37.41
CA TYR A 1 -9.91 -10.17 -36.10
C TYR A 1 -9.38 -11.37 -35.31
N SER A 2 -8.82 -11.14 -34.16
CA SER A 2 -8.47 -12.20 -33.22
C SER A 2 -8.90 -11.78 -31.82
N ASP A 3 -9.45 -12.72 -31.06
CA ASP A 3 -9.68 -12.52 -29.65
C ASP A 3 -8.34 -12.51 -28.93
N ASN A 4 -8.20 -11.60 -27.98
CA ASN A 4 -7.03 -11.52 -27.11
C ASN A 4 -7.40 -12.03 -25.71
N PRO A 5 -6.51 -12.75 -25.01
CA PRO A 5 -6.72 -13.08 -23.61
C PRO A 5 -6.59 -11.80 -22.77
N VAL A 6 -7.66 -11.39 -22.10
CA VAL A 6 -7.73 -10.16 -21.33
C VAL A 6 -8.24 -10.45 -19.94
N GLN A 7 -7.62 -9.82 -18.94
CA GLN A 7 -8.05 -9.81 -17.54
C GLN A 7 -8.27 -8.37 -17.11
N PHE A 8 -9.29 -8.12 -16.31
CA PHE A 8 -9.64 -6.81 -15.80
C PHE A 8 -9.38 -6.73 -14.30
N TRP A 9 -8.74 -5.65 -13.91
CA TRP A 9 -8.36 -5.36 -12.52
C TRP A 9 -8.94 -4.01 -12.09
N ASP A 10 -9.37 -3.91 -10.86
CA ASP A 10 -9.90 -2.67 -10.29
C ASP A 10 -9.67 -2.65 -8.78
N LEU A 11 -9.04 -1.59 -8.28
CA LEU A 11 -8.82 -1.45 -6.83
C LEU A 11 -10.11 -1.53 -6.01
N PHE A 12 -11.21 -1.08 -6.61
CA PHE A 12 -12.52 -1.03 -5.95
C PHE A 12 -13.39 -2.27 -6.22
N GLY A 13 -12.95 -3.18 -7.10
CA GLY A 13 -13.68 -4.40 -7.45
C GLY A 13 -14.96 -4.19 -8.24
N GLU A 14 -15.14 -3.02 -8.89
CA GLU A 14 -16.37 -2.71 -9.62
C GLU A 14 -16.30 -3.06 -11.10
N ASN A 15 -15.12 -2.94 -11.70
CA ASN A 15 -14.89 -3.11 -13.12
C ASN A 15 -13.81 -4.17 -13.45
N GLY A 16 -13.39 -4.95 -12.47
CA GLY A 16 -12.35 -5.97 -12.57
C GLY A 16 -12.16 -6.67 -11.23
N HIS A 17 -11.29 -7.67 -11.21
CA HIS A 17 -10.89 -8.34 -9.97
C HIS A 17 -10.25 -7.34 -9.01
N PRO A 18 -10.55 -7.39 -7.71
CA PRO A 18 -9.95 -6.52 -6.74
C PRO A 18 -8.42 -6.69 -6.65
N VAL A 19 -7.72 -5.58 -6.52
CA VAL A 19 -6.27 -5.59 -6.28
C VAL A 19 -6.01 -5.17 -4.85
N ARG A 20 -5.35 -6.03 -4.08
CA ARG A 20 -5.01 -5.77 -2.67
C ARG A 20 -3.56 -6.09 -2.39
N THR A 21 -3.06 -5.49 -1.31
CA THR A 21 -1.79 -5.84 -0.68
C THR A 21 -1.95 -5.79 0.82
N THR A 22 -1.08 -6.46 1.57
CA THR A 22 -1.09 -6.34 3.01
C THR A 22 -0.27 -5.14 3.48
N VAL A 23 -0.59 -4.63 4.67
CA VAL A 23 0.23 -3.59 5.32
C VAL A 23 1.66 -4.09 5.52
N SER A 24 1.82 -5.37 5.89
CA SER A 24 3.15 -6.00 6.05
C SER A 24 3.96 -5.99 4.76
N GLU A 25 3.36 -6.34 3.61
CA GLU A 25 4.03 -6.30 2.29
C GLU A 25 4.41 -4.90 1.86
N MET A 26 3.54 -3.92 2.12
CA MET A 26 3.86 -2.52 1.83
C MET A 26 5.07 -2.03 2.64
N GLY A 27 5.16 -2.44 3.88
CA GLY A 27 6.25 -2.11 4.80
C GLY A 27 6.22 -0.66 5.31
N PRO A 28 6.95 -0.39 6.43
CA PRO A 28 6.87 0.90 7.11
C PRO A 28 7.43 2.06 6.29
N LEU A 29 8.48 1.83 5.52
CA LEU A 29 9.14 2.89 4.76
C LEU A 29 8.26 3.42 3.62
N MET A 30 7.61 2.52 2.86
CA MET A 30 6.70 2.93 1.80
C MET A 30 5.45 3.60 2.36
N LEU A 31 4.87 3.05 3.42
CA LEU A 31 3.74 3.66 4.10
C LEU A 31 4.06 5.05 4.67
N ALA A 32 5.25 5.23 5.29
CA ALA A 32 5.67 6.52 5.79
C ALA A 32 5.75 7.57 4.68
N ARG A 33 6.35 7.22 3.56
CA ARG A 33 6.44 8.10 2.39
C ARG A 33 5.06 8.41 1.80
N LEU A 34 4.20 7.40 1.73
CA LEU A 34 2.83 7.55 1.26
C LEU A 34 2.02 8.51 2.12
N MET A 35 2.12 8.35 3.41
CA MET A 35 1.42 9.18 4.39
C MET A 35 2.10 10.53 4.63
N ASP A 36 3.21 10.82 3.93
CA ASP A 36 4.00 12.05 4.06
C ASP A 36 4.47 12.30 5.50
N LEU A 37 4.96 11.23 6.13
CA LEU A 37 5.44 11.28 7.51
C LEU A 37 6.85 11.88 7.59
N ASN A 38 7.11 12.64 8.66
CA ASN A 38 8.46 13.08 8.94
C ASN A 38 9.30 11.97 9.60
N GLU A 39 10.61 12.16 9.72
CA GLU A 39 11.56 11.18 10.24
C GLU A 39 11.17 10.62 11.64
N VAL A 40 10.60 11.46 12.52
CA VAL A 40 10.16 11.02 13.86
C VAL A 40 8.94 10.11 13.76
N GLN A 41 7.99 10.43 12.90
CA GLN A 41 6.79 9.63 12.67
C GLN A 41 7.12 8.32 11.94
N GLU A 42 8.02 8.37 10.95
CA GLU A 42 8.55 7.18 10.28
C GLU A 42 9.23 6.23 11.28
N GLY A 43 10.03 6.78 12.21
CA GLY A 43 10.63 6.00 13.30
C GLY A 43 9.59 5.30 14.18
N VAL A 44 8.51 6.00 14.57
CA VAL A 44 7.42 5.41 15.35
C VAL A 44 6.69 4.32 14.55
N LEU A 45 6.43 4.55 13.26
CA LEU A 45 5.82 3.55 12.39
C LEU A 45 6.72 2.31 12.26
N THR A 46 8.03 2.50 12.09
CA THR A 46 9.02 1.41 12.03
C THR A 46 9.03 0.59 13.32
N ILE A 47 8.91 1.25 14.49
CA ILE A 47 8.78 0.57 15.78
C ILE A 47 7.48 -0.27 15.81
N ALA A 48 6.36 0.25 15.27
CA ALA A 48 5.11 -0.49 15.19
C ALA A 48 5.26 -1.82 14.44
N PHE A 49 5.87 -1.78 13.28
CA PHE A 49 6.15 -2.98 12.48
C PHE A 49 7.09 -3.95 13.19
N HIS A 50 8.18 -3.43 13.78
CA HIS A 50 9.14 -4.25 14.50
C HIS A 50 8.51 -4.96 15.71
N VAL A 51 7.64 -4.29 16.47
CA VAL A 51 6.93 -4.88 17.62
C VAL A 51 5.91 -5.90 17.14
N ALA A 52 5.18 -5.61 16.07
CA ALA A 52 4.24 -6.56 15.45
C ALA A 52 4.95 -7.85 15.03
N ASP A 53 6.08 -7.74 14.32
CA ASP A 53 6.89 -8.89 13.91
C ASP A 53 7.42 -9.68 15.11
N LYS A 54 7.99 -9.00 16.10
CA LYS A 54 8.51 -9.63 17.32
C LYS A 54 7.43 -10.35 18.13
N GLU A 55 6.22 -9.81 18.20
CA GLU A 55 5.07 -10.38 18.90
C GLU A 55 4.24 -11.31 18.01
N GLN A 56 4.70 -11.58 16.77
CA GLN A 56 4.06 -12.44 15.76
C GLN A 56 2.61 -12.02 15.44
N MET A 57 2.36 -10.72 15.39
CA MET A 57 1.09 -10.14 14.99
C MET A 57 1.15 -9.76 13.51
N LEU A 58 0.24 -10.31 12.73
CA LEU A 58 0.15 -9.98 11.32
C LEU A 58 -0.47 -8.59 11.15
N LEU A 59 0.11 -7.77 10.27
CA LEU A 59 -0.45 -6.50 9.83
C LEU A 59 -1.01 -6.68 8.41
N LEU A 60 -2.26 -7.09 8.32
CA LEU A 60 -2.90 -7.41 7.05
C LEU A 60 -3.56 -6.20 6.43
N ASP A 61 -4.26 -5.43 7.25
CA ASP A 61 -5.02 -4.27 6.82
C ASP A 61 -4.76 -3.01 7.67
N LEU A 62 -5.57 -1.99 7.48
CA LEU A 62 -5.40 -0.70 8.17
C LEU A 62 -5.96 -0.75 9.61
N ASP A 63 -6.84 -1.69 9.95
CA ASP A 63 -7.37 -1.86 11.30
C ASP A 63 -6.29 -2.47 12.20
N ASP A 64 -5.53 -3.43 11.70
CA ASP A 64 -4.33 -3.97 12.34
C ASP A 64 -3.31 -2.90 12.67
N LEU A 65 -2.98 -2.08 11.67
CA LEU A 65 -2.03 -0.99 11.86
C LEU A 65 -2.54 0.04 12.89
N GLN A 66 -3.84 0.35 12.85
CA GLN A 66 -4.47 1.26 13.80
C GLN A 66 -4.40 0.68 15.22
N ALA A 67 -4.76 -0.59 15.41
CA ALA A 67 -4.70 -1.28 16.70
C ALA A 67 -3.26 -1.32 17.25
N MET A 68 -2.29 -1.60 16.38
CA MET A 68 -0.87 -1.60 16.75
C MET A 68 -0.36 -0.24 17.17
N LEU A 69 -0.74 0.83 16.47
CA LEU A 69 -0.40 2.21 16.83
C LEU A 69 -0.99 2.61 18.19
N VAL A 70 -2.21 2.18 18.50
CA VAL A 70 -2.83 2.40 19.82
C VAL A 70 -2.04 1.66 20.90
N ASN A 71 -1.73 0.38 20.70
CA ASN A 71 -0.97 -0.43 21.63
C ASN A 71 0.40 0.17 21.95
N ILE A 72 1.11 0.66 20.93
CA ILE A 72 2.40 1.33 21.14
C ILE A 72 2.25 2.64 21.91
N ALA A 73 1.20 3.41 21.67
CA ALA A 73 0.94 4.66 22.42
C ALA A 73 0.60 4.39 23.89
N GLU A 74 -0.09 3.29 24.19
CA GLU A 74 -0.38 2.86 25.58
C GLU A 74 0.88 2.38 26.29
N ARG A 75 1.79 1.73 25.58
CA ARG A 75 3.08 1.24 26.07
C ARG A 75 4.24 2.22 25.83
N ALA A 76 3.96 3.52 25.65
CA ALA A 76 4.95 4.50 25.20
C ALA A 76 6.21 4.55 26.10
N ASP A 77 6.08 4.40 27.41
CA ASP A 77 7.21 4.42 28.35
C ASP A 77 8.13 3.20 28.15
N GLU A 78 7.57 2.02 27.96
CA GLU A 78 8.29 0.78 27.64
C GLU A 78 8.99 0.91 26.28
N MET A 79 8.27 1.37 25.26
CA MET A 79 8.78 1.55 23.91
C MET A 79 9.92 2.58 23.88
N THR A 80 9.75 3.70 24.59
CA THR A 80 10.77 4.75 24.69
C THR A 80 12.07 4.22 25.32
N THR A 81 11.96 3.39 26.34
CA THR A 81 13.12 2.80 27.02
C THR A 81 13.86 1.82 26.10
N THR A 82 13.14 1.07 25.25
CA THR A 82 13.70 -0.02 24.44
C THR A 82 14.15 0.45 23.06
N TYR A 83 13.38 1.29 22.40
CA TYR A 83 13.56 1.65 20.97
C TYR A 83 13.78 3.15 20.72
N GLY A 84 13.60 4.01 21.73
CA GLY A 84 13.71 5.46 21.59
C GLY A 84 12.36 6.16 21.70
N ASN A 85 12.35 7.49 21.52
CA ASN A 85 11.21 8.32 21.83
C ASN A 85 9.96 7.99 21.02
N VAL A 86 8.93 7.47 21.69
CA VAL A 86 7.59 7.26 21.15
C VAL A 86 6.64 8.23 21.85
N SER A 87 6.18 9.26 21.12
CA SER A 87 5.24 10.22 21.66
C SER A 87 3.81 9.99 21.21
N LYS A 88 2.84 10.18 22.09
CA LYS A 88 1.40 10.14 21.75
C LYS A 88 1.05 11.13 20.64
N GLN A 89 1.77 12.25 20.57
CA GLN A 89 1.59 13.26 19.51
C GLN A 89 1.98 12.72 18.14
N SER A 90 3.10 12.00 18.04
CA SER A 90 3.55 11.36 16.80
C SER A 90 2.57 10.28 16.34
N VAL A 91 2.13 9.42 17.26
CA VAL A 91 1.10 8.41 16.97
C VAL A 91 -0.19 9.06 16.47
N GLY A 92 -0.69 10.09 17.16
CA GLY A 92 -1.90 10.80 16.74
C GLY A 92 -1.76 11.49 15.36
N SER A 93 -0.54 11.85 14.95
CA SER A 93 -0.31 12.37 13.60
C SER A 93 -0.36 11.25 12.54
N ILE A 94 0.23 10.10 12.83
CA ILE A 94 0.17 8.92 11.94
C ILE A 94 -1.29 8.48 11.78
N GLN A 95 -2.06 8.41 12.86
CA GLN A 95 -3.49 8.04 12.83
C GLN A 95 -4.32 8.98 11.96
N ARG A 96 -4.04 10.30 11.97
CA ARG A 96 -4.72 11.24 11.06
C ARG A 96 -4.38 11.01 9.60
N SER A 97 -3.12 10.71 9.29
CA SER A 97 -2.71 10.36 7.92
C SER A 97 -3.34 9.04 7.47
N LEU A 98 -3.44 8.07 8.38
CA LEU A 98 -4.13 6.80 8.15
C LEU A 98 -5.63 7.01 7.85
N LEU A 99 -6.32 7.85 8.64
CA LEU A 99 -7.71 8.21 8.38
C LEU A 99 -7.89 8.88 7.01
N GLN A 100 -6.95 9.72 6.61
CA GLN A 100 -6.98 10.32 5.27
C GLN A 100 -6.82 9.26 4.17
N LEU A 101 -5.95 8.27 4.34
CA LEU A 101 -5.77 7.16 3.42
C LEU A 101 -7.04 6.32 3.31
N ARG A 102 -7.69 6.00 4.43
CA ARG A 102 -9.00 5.32 4.48
C ARG A 102 -10.07 6.08 3.70
N SER A 103 -10.18 7.39 3.91
CA SER A 103 -11.16 8.23 3.22
C SER A 103 -11.01 8.24 1.69
N GLN A 104 -9.85 7.88 1.19
CA GLN A 104 -9.55 7.75 -0.24
C GLN A 104 -9.72 6.32 -0.77
N GLY A 105 -10.17 5.38 0.04
CA GLY A 105 -10.40 3.99 -0.34
C GLY A 105 -9.27 3.03 0.05
N GLY A 106 -8.39 3.43 0.98
CA GLY A 106 -7.32 2.57 1.50
C GLY A 106 -7.84 1.23 2.04
N ASP A 107 -9.00 1.20 2.69
CA ASP A 107 -9.64 -0.03 3.18
C ASP A 107 -10.01 -1.04 2.08
N ARG A 108 -10.05 -0.61 0.81
CA ARG A 108 -10.25 -1.50 -0.33
C ARG A 108 -8.93 -2.05 -0.87
N PHE A 109 -7.84 -1.33 -0.64
CA PHE A 109 -6.53 -1.70 -1.14
C PHE A 109 -5.72 -2.55 -0.16
N PHE A 110 -5.85 -2.30 1.15
CA PHE A 110 -5.17 -3.09 2.16
C PHE A 110 -6.05 -4.24 2.65
N GLY A 111 -5.51 -5.45 2.60
CA GLY A 111 -6.17 -6.68 3.04
C GLY A 111 -5.79 -7.89 2.21
N GLU A 112 -6.41 -9.02 2.52
CA GLU A 112 -6.21 -10.29 1.81
C GLU A 112 -7.43 -10.67 0.96
N PRO A 113 -7.26 -11.49 -0.10
CA PRO A 113 -5.98 -11.99 -0.61
C PRO A 113 -5.15 -10.89 -1.30
N ALA A 114 -3.86 -10.87 -1.01
CA ALA A 114 -2.92 -9.98 -1.68
C ALA A 114 -2.72 -10.42 -3.14
N LEU A 115 -2.44 -9.46 -4.02
CA LEU A 115 -2.18 -9.71 -5.42
C LEU A 115 -0.90 -10.54 -5.58
N ASP A 116 -1.02 -11.65 -6.29
CA ASP A 116 0.10 -12.45 -6.75
C ASP A 116 0.58 -11.92 -8.11
N LEU A 117 1.82 -11.45 -8.19
CA LEU A 117 2.37 -10.93 -9.45
C LEU A 117 2.48 -11.98 -10.56
N ASP A 118 2.53 -13.25 -10.24
CA ASP A 118 2.55 -14.32 -11.23
C ASP A 118 1.25 -14.33 -12.06
N ASP A 119 0.14 -13.86 -11.50
CA ASP A 119 -1.12 -13.72 -12.24
C ASP A 119 -1.06 -12.64 -13.34
N PHE A 120 -0.13 -11.68 -13.22
CA PHE A 120 0.10 -10.70 -14.30
C PHE A 120 1.01 -11.20 -15.41
N ILE A 121 1.80 -12.24 -15.17
CA ILE A 121 2.83 -12.73 -16.09
C ILE A 121 2.35 -13.99 -16.83
N GLY A 122 1.08 -14.31 -16.71
CA GLY A 122 0.46 -15.50 -17.27
C GLY A 122 0.40 -15.51 -18.81
N CYS A 123 0.23 -16.72 -19.33
CA CYS A 123 -0.11 -16.96 -20.74
C CYS A 123 -1.38 -17.81 -20.82
N ASP A 124 -2.12 -17.65 -21.90
CA ASP A 124 -3.25 -18.54 -22.21
C ASP A 124 -2.78 -19.92 -22.68
N ASP A 125 -3.71 -20.84 -22.88
CA ASP A 125 -3.45 -22.21 -23.36
C ASP A 125 -2.75 -22.27 -24.73
N LYS A 126 -2.75 -21.16 -25.48
CA LYS A 126 -2.07 -21.03 -26.78
C LYS A 126 -0.69 -20.40 -26.65
N GLY A 127 -0.22 -20.11 -25.43
CA GLY A 127 1.06 -19.48 -25.16
C GLY A 127 1.08 -17.99 -25.51
N ARG A 128 -0.10 -17.32 -25.58
CA ARG A 128 -0.18 -15.87 -25.77
C ARG A 128 -0.18 -15.18 -24.41
N GLY A 129 0.60 -14.12 -24.27
CA GLY A 129 0.62 -13.33 -23.04
C GLY A 129 -0.75 -12.71 -22.75
N ILE A 130 -1.14 -12.69 -21.49
CA ILE A 130 -2.40 -12.10 -21.03
C ILE A 130 -2.28 -10.58 -21.02
N ILE A 131 -3.32 -9.90 -21.48
CA ILE A 131 -3.44 -8.45 -21.45
C ILE A 131 -4.18 -8.07 -20.17
N ASN A 132 -3.45 -7.53 -19.19
CA ASN A 132 -4.01 -7.03 -17.94
C ASN A 132 -4.43 -5.58 -18.11
N ILE A 133 -5.69 -5.26 -17.81
CA ILE A 133 -6.24 -3.91 -17.89
C ILE A 133 -6.68 -3.46 -16.51
N LEU A 134 -5.99 -2.48 -15.94
CA LEU A 134 -6.37 -1.84 -14.69
C LEU A 134 -7.37 -0.71 -14.98
N SER A 135 -8.56 -0.79 -14.40
CA SER A 135 -9.54 0.30 -14.40
C SER A 135 -9.10 1.39 -13.42
N ALA A 136 -8.57 2.49 -13.94
CA ALA A 136 -7.96 3.53 -13.13
C ALA A 136 -8.82 4.81 -12.99
N GLU A 137 -10.02 4.86 -13.54
CA GLU A 137 -10.86 6.06 -13.56
C GLU A 137 -11.14 6.65 -12.17
N LYS A 138 -11.55 5.80 -11.22
CA LYS A 138 -11.76 6.19 -9.82
C LYS A 138 -10.45 6.37 -9.06
N LEU A 139 -9.48 5.52 -9.34
CA LEU A 139 -8.17 5.56 -8.72
C LEU A 139 -7.44 6.88 -8.98
N MET A 140 -7.51 7.41 -10.20
CA MET A 140 -6.94 8.71 -10.56
C MET A 140 -7.62 9.89 -9.85
N GLN A 141 -8.84 9.73 -9.35
CA GLN A 141 -9.52 10.75 -8.53
C GLN A 141 -9.01 10.77 -7.07
N SER A 142 -8.22 9.77 -6.69
CA SER A 142 -7.57 9.64 -5.39
C SER A 142 -6.05 9.62 -5.54
N PRO A 143 -5.39 10.79 -5.72
CA PRO A 143 -3.96 10.85 -6.10
C PRO A 143 -3.02 10.12 -5.15
N LYS A 144 -3.32 10.16 -3.83
CA LYS A 144 -2.51 9.43 -2.83
C LYS A 144 -2.62 7.91 -3.04
N LEU A 145 -3.83 7.39 -3.21
CA LEU A 145 -4.05 5.96 -3.42
C LEU A 145 -3.44 5.49 -4.75
N TYR A 146 -3.58 6.29 -5.81
CA TYR A 146 -2.95 6.03 -7.11
C TYR A 146 -1.42 5.95 -6.99
N SER A 147 -0.82 6.94 -6.34
CA SER A 147 0.63 6.97 -6.13
C SER A 147 1.12 5.80 -5.27
N THR A 148 0.32 5.40 -4.26
CA THR A 148 0.59 4.25 -3.41
C THR A 148 0.61 2.96 -4.20
N PHE A 149 -0.47 2.72 -4.89
CA PHE A 149 -0.63 1.53 -5.72
C PHE A 149 0.55 1.37 -6.69
N LEU A 150 0.88 2.44 -7.42
CA LEU A 150 1.99 2.40 -8.37
C LEU A 150 3.34 2.22 -7.69
N LEU A 151 3.58 2.90 -6.57
CA LEU A 151 4.83 2.77 -5.83
C LEU A 151 5.02 1.33 -5.32
N TRP A 152 3.95 0.75 -4.76
CA TRP A 152 3.95 -0.64 -4.33
C TRP A 152 4.18 -1.60 -5.50
N LEU A 153 3.36 -1.52 -6.56
CA LEU A 153 3.43 -2.41 -7.71
C LEU A 153 4.81 -2.39 -8.37
N LEU A 154 5.37 -1.20 -8.61
CA LEU A 154 6.68 -1.07 -9.22
C LEU A 154 7.81 -1.54 -8.29
N SER A 155 7.65 -1.40 -6.97
CA SER A 155 8.61 -1.90 -5.99
C SER A 155 8.57 -3.41 -5.93
N GLU A 156 7.39 -3.98 -5.83
CA GLU A 156 7.18 -5.43 -5.78
C GLU A 156 7.72 -6.12 -7.02
N LEU A 157 7.41 -5.60 -8.20
CA LEU A 157 7.97 -6.09 -9.46
C LEU A 157 9.49 -6.00 -9.51
N PHE A 158 10.06 -4.91 -9.00
CA PHE A 158 11.49 -4.71 -9.00
C PHE A 158 12.20 -5.67 -8.02
N GLU A 159 11.58 -6.01 -6.91
CA GLU A 159 12.14 -6.89 -5.88
C GLU A 159 11.94 -8.38 -6.22
N THR A 160 10.76 -8.74 -6.68
CA THR A 160 10.36 -10.15 -6.90
C THR A 160 10.93 -10.72 -8.20
N LEU A 161 10.98 -9.94 -9.29
CA LEU A 161 11.45 -10.46 -10.56
C LEU A 161 12.95 -10.74 -10.56
N PRO A 162 13.38 -11.94 -11.01
CA PRO A 162 14.79 -12.29 -11.11
C PRO A 162 15.48 -11.53 -12.24
N GLU A 163 16.80 -11.34 -12.11
CA GLU A 163 17.64 -10.89 -13.21
C GLU A 163 17.75 -11.98 -14.28
N ILE A 164 17.19 -11.73 -15.46
CA ILE A 164 17.17 -12.70 -16.57
C ILE A 164 18.01 -12.26 -17.78
N GLY A 165 18.65 -11.10 -17.68
CA GLY A 165 19.45 -10.55 -18.75
C GLY A 165 18.61 -9.93 -19.87
N ASP A 166 18.93 -10.24 -21.11
CA ASP A 166 18.32 -9.65 -22.31
C ASP A 166 17.62 -10.75 -23.14
N PRO A 167 16.40 -11.18 -22.75
CA PRO A 167 15.65 -12.20 -23.47
C PRO A 167 15.14 -11.66 -24.82
N ASP A 168 14.92 -12.57 -25.77
CA ASP A 168 14.37 -12.22 -27.10
C ASP A 168 13.00 -11.50 -27.04
N LYS A 169 12.24 -11.77 -26.01
CA LYS A 169 10.93 -11.15 -25.75
C LYS A 169 10.82 -10.76 -24.27
N PRO A 170 10.21 -9.61 -23.96
CA PRO A 170 9.93 -9.26 -22.58
C PRO A 170 8.94 -10.23 -21.95
N LYS A 171 9.10 -10.51 -20.66
CA LYS A 171 8.14 -11.31 -19.88
C LYS A 171 6.88 -10.53 -19.52
N LEU A 172 7.04 -9.22 -19.32
CA LEU A 172 5.96 -8.31 -18.98
C LEU A 172 6.18 -6.98 -19.68
N VAL A 173 5.12 -6.32 -20.12
CA VAL A 173 5.18 -4.98 -20.72
C VAL A 173 4.15 -4.10 -20.05
N PHE A 174 4.58 -2.96 -19.54
CA PHE A 174 3.73 -1.91 -18.99
C PHE A 174 3.45 -0.82 -20.01
N PHE A 175 2.19 -0.46 -20.11
CA PHE A 175 1.73 0.73 -20.83
C PHE A 175 1.14 1.71 -19.81
N PHE A 176 1.81 2.84 -19.62
CA PHE A 176 1.29 3.95 -18.83
C PHE A 176 0.62 4.95 -19.76
N ASP A 177 -0.70 4.84 -19.87
CA ASP A 177 -1.50 5.83 -20.57
C ASP A 177 -1.66 7.08 -19.71
N GLU A 178 -1.82 8.25 -20.37
CA GLU A 178 -1.79 9.55 -19.71
C GLU A 178 -0.60 9.72 -18.75
N ALA A 179 0.60 9.36 -19.23
CA ALA A 179 1.81 9.27 -18.41
C ALA A 179 2.18 10.58 -17.68
N HIS A 180 1.64 11.71 -18.10
CA HIS A 180 1.81 12.98 -17.40
C HIS A 180 1.30 12.91 -15.93
N LEU A 181 0.30 12.07 -15.64
CA LEU A 181 -0.22 11.89 -14.28
C LEU A 181 0.77 11.21 -13.33
N LEU A 182 1.77 10.52 -13.87
CA LEU A 182 2.83 9.90 -13.07
C LEU A 182 3.85 10.92 -12.54
N PHE A 183 3.91 12.09 -13.16
CA PHE A 183 4.94 13.09 -12.91
C PHE A 183 4.37 14.41 -12.42
N SER A 184 3.17 14.79 -12.86
CA SER A 184 2.48 16.01 -12.43
C SER A 184 1.94 15.84 -11.01
N ASP A 185 2.41 16.67 -10.08
CA ASP A 185 2.02 16.66 -8.67
C ASP A 185 2.23 15.31 -7.95
N ALA A 186 3.04 14.42 -8.53
CA ALA A 186 3.36 13.12 -7.95
C ALA A 186 4.32 13.25 -6.76
N PRO A 187 4.19 12.41 -5.72
CA PRO A 187 5.17 12.35 -4.65
C PRO A 187 6.57 12.07 -5.20
N LYS A 188 7.58 12.76 -4.66
CA LYS A 188 8.98 12.62 -5.08
C LYS A 188 9.44 11.15 -5.08
N ALA A 189 9.02 10.38 -4.07
CA ALA A 189 9.33 8.96 -3.96
C ALA A 189 8.82 8.13 -5.15
N LEU A 190 7.64 8.44 -5.69
CA LEU A 190 7.11 7.76 -6.87
C LEU A 190 7.95 8.10 -8.11
N VAL A 191 8.27 9.38 -8.32
CA VAL A 191 9.10 9.80 -9.45
C VAL A 191 10.48 9.14 -9.41
N GLU A 192 11.15 9.15 -8.25
CA GLU A 192 12.44 8.48 -8.04
C GLU A 192 12.36 6.97 -8.30
N LYS A 193 11.27 6.31 -7.89
CA LYS A 193 11.06 4.89 -8.16
C LYS A 193 10.84 4.61 -9.64
N ILE A 194 10.06 5.43 -10.33
CA ILE A 194 9.87 5.32 -11.78
C ILE A 194 11.21 5.48 -12.51
N GLU A 195 12.01 6.48 -12.15
CA GLU A 195 13.34 6.68 -12.72
C GLU A 195 14.25 5.45 -12.50
N GLN A 196 14.24 4.90 -11.30
CA GLN A 196 14.98 3.67 -10.96
C GLN A 196 14.51 2.48 -11.80
N VAL A 197 13.20 2.26 -11.85
CA VAL A 197 12.58 1.16 -12.59
C VAL A 197 12.91 1.26 -14.07
N VAL A 198 12.67 2.41 -14.71
CA VAL A 198 12.96 2.61 -16.14
C VAL A 198 14.42 2.32 -16.49
N ARG A 199 15.34 2.65 -15.57
CA ARG A 199 16.79 2.43 -15.77
C ARG A 199 17.19 0.96 -15.66
N LEU A 200 16.57 0.20 -14.77
CA LEU A 200 17.07 -1.11 -14.35
C LEU A 200 16.16 -2.29 -14.71
N ILE A 201 14.89 -2.06 -14.97
CA ILE A 201 13.91 -3.16 -15.08
C ILE A 201 14.07 -3.99 -16.37
N ARG A 202 14.81 -3.48 -17.34
CA ARG A 202 15.13 -4.21 -18.56
C ARG A 202 15.85 -5.53 -18.27
N SER A 203 16.80 -5.53 -17.33
CA SER A 203 17.54 -6.74 -16.93
C SER A 203 16.65 -7.83 -16.31
N LYS A 204 15.45 -7.44 -15.86
CA LYS A 204 14.39 -8.33 -15.36
C LYS A 204 13.39 -8.76 -16.46
N GLY A 205 13.65 -8.38 -17.71
CA GLY A 205 12.81 -8.72 -18.85
C GLY A 205 11.49 -7.96 -18.91
N VAL A 206 11.43 -6.76 -18.35
CA VAL A 206 10.22 -5.92 -18.38
C VAL A 206 10.42 -4.73 -19.33
N GLY A 207 9.43 -4.53 -20.23
CA GLY A 207 9.33 -3.37 -21.08
C GLY A 207 8.39 -2.32 -20.49
N VAL A 208 8.70 -1.04 -20.70
CA VAL A 208 7.85 0.07 -20.24
C VAL A 208 7.58 1.03 -21.38
N TYR A 209 6.30 1.37 -21.57
CA TYR A 209 5.83 2.35 -22.53
C TYR A 209 5.12 3.49 -21.83
N PHE A 210 5.50 4.71 -22.14
CA PHE A 210 4.80 5.91 -21.70
C PHE A 210 4.05 6.52 -22.85
N ILE A 211 2.76 6.80 -22.65
CA ILE A 211 1.86 7.42 -23.62
C ILE A 211 1.41 8.74 -23.04
N THR A 212 1.69 9.82 -23.75
CA THR A 212 1.32 11.17 -23.31
C THR A 212 0.91 12.04 -24.51
N GLN A 213 0.09 13.03 -24.25
CA GLN A 213 -0.32 14.01 -25.25
C GLN A 213 0.76 15.08 -25.48
N ASN A 214 1.67 15.25 -24.52
CA ASN A 214 2.71 16.27 -24.60
C ASN A 214 4.07 15.70 -24.17
N PRO A 215 5.07 15.65 -25.08
CA PRO A 215 6.39 15.08 -24.79
C PRO A 215 7.13 15.73 -23.62
N ILE A 216 6.90 17.03 -23.35
CA ILE A 216 7.57 17.75 -22.26
C ILE A 216 7.02 17.41 -20.85
N ASP A 217 5.94 16.64 -20.76
CA ASP A 217 5.38 16.23 -19.48
C ASP A 217 6.17 15.07 -18.84
N ILE A 218 7.04 14.42 -19.62
CA ILE A 218 7.94 13.38 -19.12
C ILE A 218 9.28 14.02 -18.72
N PRO A 219 9.74 13.86 -17.47
CA PRO A 219 11.02 14.39 -17.03
C PRO A 219 12.19 13.94 -17.91
N ASP A 220 13.17 14.83 -18.15
CA ASP A 220 14.34 14.53 -18.97
C ASP A 220 15.14 13.33 -18.47
N THR A 221 15.16 13.10 -17.14
CA THR A 221 15.81 11.94 -16.51
C THR A 221 15.19 10.61 -16.94
N VAL A 222 13.86 10.58 -17.14
CA VAL A 222 13.13 9.43 -17.66
C VAL A 222 13.23 9.39 -19.20
N ALA A 223 12.91 10.49 -19.87
CA ALA A 223 12.92 10.59 -21.32
C ALA A 223 14.28 10.20 -21.94
N GLY A 224 15.37 10.53 -21.26
CA GLY A 224 16.74 10.15 -21.67
C GLY A 224 17.02 8.65 -21.65
N GLN A 225 16.22 7.84 -20.94
CA GLN A 225 16.34 6.38 -20.94
C GLN A 225 15.47 5.71 -22.02
N LEU A 226 14.54 6.46 -22.64
CA LEU A 226 13.61 5.93 -23.61
C LEU A 226 14.19 6.09 -25.03
N ASN A 227 14.67 4.98 -25.56
CA ASN A 227 15.37 5.00 -26.87
C ASN A 227 14.45 4.68 -28.05
N ASN A 228 13.28 4.10 -27.83
CA ASN A 228 12.27 3.86 -28.86
C ASN A 228 11.21 4.96 -28.80
N ARG A 229 10.95 5.60 -29.92
CA ARG A 229 10.06 6.77 -29.97
C ARG A 229 9.09 6.67 -31.13
N VAL A 230 7.81 6.91 -30.82
CA VAL A 230 6.73 7.03 -31.79
C VAL A 230 6.04 8.35 -31.54
N GLN A 231 6.14 9.28 -32.49
CA GLN A 231 5.57 10.62 -32.37
C GLN A 231 4.47 10.81 -33.40
N HIS A 232 3.25 10.97 -32.92
CA HIS A 232 2.12 11.40 -33.72
C HIS A 232 2.09 12.92 -33.89
N LYS A 233 1.14 13.43 -34.66
CA LYS A 233 0.96 14.86 -34.91
C LYS A 233 0.84 15.65 -33.61
N LEU A 234 1.59 16.75 -33.53
CA LEU A 234 1.38 17.80 -32.55
C LEU A 234 0.93 19.08 -33.24
N ASN A 235 0.06 19.83 -32.59
CA ASN A 235 -0.27 21.17 -32.97
C ASN A 235 0.72 22.15 -32.32
N ALA A 236 0.99 23.29 -32.97
CA ALA A 236 1.94 24.30 -32.51
C ALA A 236 1.26 25.68 -32.39
N PHE A 237 0.07 25.71 -31.75
CA PHE A 237 -0.74 26.94 -31.67
C PHE A 237 -0.27 27.88 -30.55
N THR A 238 0.22 27.34 -29.45
CA THR A 238 0.70 28.12 -28.30
C THR A 238 2.22 28.07 -28.19
N PRO A 239 2.87 29.01 -27.47
CA PRO A 239 4.30 28.93 -27.18
C PRO A 239 4.70 27.60 -26.50
N ARG A 240 3.83 27.02 -25.62
CA ARG A 240 4.05 25.73 -25.00
C ARG A 240 4.04 24.59 -26.03
N ASP A 241 3.09 24.61 -26.97
CA ASP A 241 3.01 23.62 -28.04
C ASP A 241 4.23 23.69 -28.96
N GLN A 242 4.70 24.91 -29.28
CA GLN A 242 5.90 25.11 -30.08
C GLN A 242 7.15 24.57 -29.38
N ALA A 243 7.26 24.78 -28.07
CA ALA A 243 8.32 24.20 -27.25
C ALA A 243 8.27 22.67 -27.25
N ALA A 244 7.06 22.08 -27.16
CA ALA A 244 6.84 20.63 -27.22
C ALA A 244 7.27 20.04 -28.57
N VAL A 245 6.88 20.66 -29.67
CA VAL A 245 7.30 20.25 -31.04
C VAL A 245 8.82 20.31 -31.17
N LYS A 246 9.45 21.39 -30.71
CA LYS A 246 10.90 21.55 -30.75
C LYS A 246 11.59 20.47 -29.90
N SER A 247 11.16 20.30 -28.67
CA SER A 247 11.71 19.26 -27.77
C SER A 247 11.58 17.85 -28.38
N ALA A 248 10.40 17.51 -28.91
CA ALA A 248 10.19 16.23 -29.60
C ALA A 248 11.16 16.05 -30.78
N ALA A 249 11.30 17.08 -31.61
CA ALA A 249 12.17 17.04 -32.81
C ALA A 249 13.64 16.82 -32.44
N GLU A 250 14.13 17.48 -31.38
CA GLU A 250 15.53 17.38 -30.91
C GLU A 250 15.88 16.02 -30.33
N THR A 251 14.89 15.21 -29.96
CA THR A 251 15.12 13.87 -29.38
C THR A 251 15.30 12.77 -30.41
N PHE A 252 15.03 13.03 -31.69
CA PHE A 252 15.22 12.05 -32.76
C PHE A 252 16.63 12.09 -33.36
N ARG A 253 17.14 10.91 -33.76
CA ARG A 253 18.32 10.88 -34.60
C ARG A 253 17.96 11.45 -35.99
N ALA A 254 18.60 12.55 -36.33
CA ALA A 254 18.29 13.32 -37.54
C ALA A 254 18.37 12.46 -38.81
N ASN A 255 17.37 12.64 -39.70
CA ASN A 255 17.37 12.13 -41.05
C ASN A 255 17.53 13.36 -42.01
N PRO A 256 18.59 13.42 -42.82
CA PRO A 256 18.80 14.56 -43.73
C PRO A 256 17.64 14.82 -44.71
N LYS A 257 16.78 13.86 -44.92
CA LYS A 257 15.64 13.95 -45.85
C LYS A 257 14.36 14.48 -45.20
N ILE A 258 14.33 14.63 -43.88
CA ILE A 258 13.13 14.96 -43.11
C ILE A 258 13.44 16.14 -42.19
N ASP A 259 12.76 17.26 -42.41
CA ASP A 259 12.65 18.30 -41.38
C ASP A 259 11.63 17.85 -40.34
N VAL A 260 12.16 17.36 -39.21
CA VAL A 260 11.36 16.72 -38.14
C VAL A 260 10.37 17.71 -37.54
N THR A 261 10.78 18.97 -37.34
CA THR A 261 9.91 20.00 -36.72
C THR A 261 8.69 20.30 -37.61
N THR A 262 8.90 20.45 -38.92
CA THR A 262 7.80 20.62 -39.86
C THR A 262 6.97 19.36 -40.00
N ALA A 263 7.63 18.20 -40.10
CA ALA A 263 6.94 16.93 -40.29
C ALA A 263 5.98 16.59 -39.14
N ILE A 264 6.34 16.84 -37.87
CA ILE A 264 5.47 16.60 -36.71
C ILE A 264 4.12 17.32 -36.85
N THR A 265 4.14 18.56 -37.35
CA THR A 265 2.91 19.37 -37.49
C THR A 265 2.07 19.00 -38.72
N GLU A 266 2.67 18.32 -39.70
CA GLU A 266 2.04 17.94 -40.97
C GLU A 266 1.61 16.48 -41.05
N LEU A 267 1.87 15.66 -40.02
CA LEU A 267 1.44 14.25 -39.97
C LEU A 267 -0.08 14.15 -40.13
N LYS A 268 -0.52 13.15 -40.90
CA LYS A 268 -1.94 12.80 -41.06
C LYS A 268 -2.38 11.78 -40.02
N VAL A 269 -3.68 11.55 -39.95
CA VAL A 269 -4.25 10.49 -39.12
C VAL A 269 -3.64 9.16 -39.55
N GLY A 270 -3.15 8.37 -38.54
CA GLY A 270 -2.48 7.10 -38.79
C GLY A 270 -1.01 7.21 -39.21
N GLU A 271 -0.46 8.41 -39.34
CA GLU A 271 0.98 8.60 -39.56
C GLU A 271 1.71 8.89 -38.24
N ALA A 272 2.98 8.53 -38.20
CA ALA A 272 3.88 8.83 -37.10
C ALA A 272 5.32 9.02 -37.62
N LEU A 273 6.12 9.73 -36.84
CA LEU A 273 7.58 9.64 -36.88
C LEU A 273 8.05 8.58 -35.93
N VAL A 274 8.89 7.69 -36.41
CA VAL A 274 9.36 6.52 -35.64
C VAL A 274 10.88 6.46 -35.66
N SER A 275 11.47 6.18 -34.50
CA SER A 275 12.87 5.82 -34.32
C SER A 275 12.94 4.71 -33.28
N VAL A 276 13.61 3.61 -33.61
CA VAL A 276 13.74 2.43 -32.73
C VAL A 276 15.19 2.02 -32.60
N LEU A 277 15.55 1.35 -31.51
CA LEU A 277 16.89 0.80 -31.33
C LEU A 277 17.16 -0.31 -32.32
N GLN A 278 18.37 -0.28 -32.87
CA GLN A 278 18.97 -1.35 -33.65
C GLN A 278 19.68 -2.36 -32.76
N ALA A 279 20.09 -3.49 -33.35
CA ALA A 279 20.80 -4.53 -32.62
C ALA A 279 22.15 -4.07 -32.01
N ASP A 280 22.76 -3.05 -32.56
CA ASP A 280 23.98 -2.42 -32.06
C ASP A 280 23.75 -1.38 -30.95
N GLY A 281 22.49 -1.20 -30.53
CA GLY A 281 22.09 -0.23 -29.51
C GLY A 281 21.97 1.22 -29.99
N ALA A 282 22.22 1.49 -31.30
CA ALA A 282 22.03 2.83 -31.87
C ALA A 282 20.56 3.04 -32.27
N PRO A 283 19.95 4.22 -32.05
CA PRO A 283 18.63 4.52 -32.61
C PRO A 283 18.70 4.63 -34.14
N THR A 284 17.64 4.17 -34.82
CA THR A 284 17.49 4.40 -36.27
C THR A 284 17.38 5.88 -36.56
N HIS A 285 17.70 6.29 -37.80
CA HIS A 285 17.26 7.61 -38.28
C HIS A 285 15.74 7.68 -38.20
N VAL A 286 15.20 8.85 -37.87
CA VAL A 286 13.76 9.07 -37.88
C VAL A 286 13.15 8.82 -39.24
N GLU A 287 12.04 8.08 -39.27
CA GLU A 287 11.29 7.80 -40.50
C GLU A 287 9.82 8.14 -40.28
N ARG A 288 9.18 8.70 -41.36
CA ARG A 288 7.73 8.88 -41.40
C ARG A 288 7.07 7.62 -41.90
N THR A 289 6.13 7.06 -41.14
CA THR A 289 5.51 5.80 -41.44
C THR A 289 4.00 5.79 -41.16
N LEU A 290 3.30 4.82 -41.74
CA LEU A 290 1.91 4.55 -41.42
C LEU A 290 1.85 3.51 -40.30
N ILE A 291 1.08 3.82 -39.26
CA ILE A 291 0.81 2.90 -38.16
C ILE A 291 -0.28 1.91 -38.59
N ARG A 292 0.01 0.63 -38.43
CA ARG A 292 -0.95 -0.44 -38.71
C ARG A 292 -2.17 -0.30 -37.79
N PRO A 293 -3.41 -0.36 -38.31
CA PRO A 293 -4.59 -0.36 -37.46
C PRO A 293 -4.62 -1.61 -36.58
N PRO A 294 -5.27 -1.55 -35.38
CA PRO A 294 -5.40 -2.70 -34.49
C PRO A 294 -6.18 -3.84 -35.17
N ALA A 295 -5.84 -5.07 -34.82
CA ALA A 295 -6.56 -6.26 -35.27
C ALA A 295 -7.85 -6.52 -34.47
N SER A 296 -8.04 -5.81 -33.37
CA SER A 296 -9.21 -5.86 -32.50
C SER A 296 -10.29 -4.86 -32.91
N ARG A 297 -11.50 -5.03 -32.37
CA ARG A 297 -12.59 -4.06 -32.50
C ARG A 297 -12.18 -2.73 -31.86
N THR A 298 -12.45 -1.63 -32.53
CA THR A 298 -12.30 -0.28 -31.96
C THR A 298 -13.52 0.09 -31.12
N GLY A 299 -13.30 0.84 -30.06
CA GLY A 299 -14.32 1.29 -29.12
C GLY A 299 -14.38 0.45 -27.82
N PRO A 300 -15.09 0.94 -26.81
CA PRO A 300 -15.17 0.30 -25.50
C PRO A 300 -15.98 -0.98 -25.54
N LEU A 301 -15.70 -1.87 -24.59
CA LEU A 301 -16.56 -3.00 -24.27
C LEU A 301 -17.84 -2.49 -23.60
N THR A 302 -18.94 -3.19 -23.85
CA THR A 302 -20.14 -2.97 -23.04
C THR A 302 -19.95 -3.55 -21.64
N PRO A 303 -20.71 -3.05 -20.63
CA PRO A 303 -20.65 -3.63 -19.29
C PRO A 303 -20.94 -5.13 -19.26
N GLN A 304 -21.85 -5.61 -20.11
CA GLN A 304 -22.19 -7.02 -20.23
C GLN A 304 -21.01 -7.84 -20.77
N GLU A 305 -20.36 -7.38 -21.84
CA GLU A 305 -19.17 -8.05 -22.40
C GLU A 305 -18.05 -8.13 -21.37
N ARG A 306 -17.79 -7.03 -20.64
CA ARG A 306 -16.78 -7.00 -19.57
C ARG A 306 -17.13 -7.98 -18.45
N GLY A 307 -18.38 -7.97 -17.97
CA GLY A 307 -18.83 -8.89 -16.92
C GLY A 307 -18.69 -10.37 -17.31
N VAL A 308 -18.97 -10.74 -18.57
CA VAL A 308 -18.75 -12.09 -19.06
C VAL A 308 -17.26 -12.44 -19.06
N MET A 309 -16.39 -11.53 -19.49
CA MET A 309 -14.95 -11.76 -19.53
C MET A 309 -14.37 -11.96 -18.11
N ILE A 310 -14.75 -11.14 -17.15
CA ILE A 310 -14.34 -11.29 -15.75
C ILE A 310 -14.82 -12.62 -15.17
N ALA A 311 -16.07 -13.00 -15.43
CA ALA A 311 -16.63 -14.26 -14.91
C ALA A 311 -16.05 -15.54 -15.55
N THR A 312 -15.31 -15.42 -16.64
CA THR A 312 -14.81 -16.57 -17.42
C THR A 312 -13.30 -16.57 -17.64
N ASP A 313 -12.58 -15.62 -17.07
CA ASP A 313 -11.12 -15.60 -17.16
C ASP A 313 -10.46 -16.64 -16.22
N ALA A 314 -9.14 -16.76 -16.31
CA ALA A 314 -8.40 -17.78 -15.56
C ALA A 314 -8.22 -17.44 -14.07
N ILE A 315 -8.49 -16.19 -13.66
CA ILE A 315 -8.40 -15.76 -12.26
C ILE A 315 -9.54 -16.37 -11.44
N GLY A 316 -10.74 -16.51 -12.04
CA GLY A 316 -11.91 -17.00 -11.34
C GLY A 316 -12.30 -16.10 -10.16
N ASP A 317 -12.54 -16.71 -9.01
CA ASP A 317 -12.95 -16.06 -7.77
C ASP A 317 -11.79 -15.80 -6.79
N LYS A 318 -10.53 -15.99 -7.21
CA LYS A 318 -9.34 -15.92 -6.34
C LYS A 318 -9.27 -14.64 -5.50
N TYR A 319 -9.75 -13.52 -6.02
CA TYR A 319 -9.64 -12.19 -5.38
C TYR A 319 -10.97 -11.59 -4.98
N ASP A 320 -12.11 -12.23 -5.27
CA ASP A 320 -13.43 -11.62 -5.13
C ASP A 320 -13.80 -11.39 -3.65
N ASP A 321 -13.59 -12.39 -2.82
CA ASP A 321 -13.92 -12.32 -1.40
C ASP A 321 -12.72 -11.84 -0.57
N LEU A 322 -13.01 -10.99 0.42
CA LEU A 322 -12.05 -10.63 1.46
C LEU A 322 -11.83 -11.83 2.37
N ILE A 323 -10.58 -12.13 2.66
CA ILE A 323 -10.18 -13.10 3.67
C ILE A 323 -9.83 -12.33 4.92
N ASP A 324 -10.66 -12.50 5.95
CA ASP A 324 -10.41 -11.97 7.28
C ASP A 324 -9.96 -13.12 8.19
N ARG A 325 -8.75 -13.05 8.68
CA ARG A 325 -8.17 -14.05 9.60
C ARG A 325 -7.59 -13.35 10.81
N GLU A 326 -7.42 -14.10 11.88
CA GLU A 326 -6.85 -13.59 13.12
C GLU A 326 -5.54 -12.84 12.87
N SER A 327 -5.50 -11.57 13.21
CA SER A 327 -4.46 -10.60 12.93
C SER A 327 -4.12 -9.77 14.17
N ALA A 328 -3.43 -8.66 14.01
CA ALA A 328 -3.02 -7.81 15.13
C ALA A 328 -4.22 -7.22 15.87
N GLU A 329 -5.29 -6.85 15.19
CA GLU A 329 -6.47 -6.26 15.83
C GLU A 329 -7.12 -7.25 16.80
N GLU A 330 -7.47 -8.46 16.34
CA GLU A 330 -8.14 -9.48 17.17
C GLU A 330 -7.27 -9.89 18.36
N ILE A 331 -5.98 -10.08 18.12
CA ILE A 331 -5.03 -10.45 19.18
C ILE A 331 -4.94 -9.36 20.24
N LEU A 332 -4.87 -8.08 19.84
CA LEU A 332 -4.78 -6.95 20.76
C LEU A 332 -6.09 -6.73 21.52
N VAL A 333 -7.24 -6.86 20.87
CA VAL A 333 -8.56 -6.80 21.51
C VAL A 333 -8.70 -7.92 22.56
N ALA A 334 -8.33 -9.14 22.22
CA ALA A 334 -8.36 -10.26 23.15
C ALA A 334 -7.41 -10.07 24.35
N LYS A 335 -6.18 -9.60 24.11
CA LYS A 335 -5.21 -9.25 25.18
C LYS A 335 -5.76 -8.13 26.09
N GLY A 336 -6.36 -7.10 25.51
CA GLY A 336 -6.98 -6.01 26.26
C GLY A 336 -8.13 -6.49 27.16
N ALA A 337 -9.02 -7.32 26.62
CA ALA A 337 -10.12 -7.91 27.38
C ALA A 337 -9.62 -8.79 28.54
N GLN A 338 -8.57 -9.60 28.32
CA GLN A 338 -7.95 -10.42 29.36
C GLN A 338 -7.31 -9.56 30.45
N ALA A 339 -6.60 -8.49 30.07
CA ALA A 339 -5.99 -7.58 31.01
C ALA A 339 -7.05 -6.83 31.86
N ALA A 340 -8.15 -6.40 31.26
CA ALA A 340 -9.26 -5.75 31.96
C ALA A 340 -9.93 -6.72 32.96
N ALA A 341 -10.20 -7.96 32.55
CA ALA A 341 -10.77 -8.98 33.44
C ALA A 341 -9.82 -9.35 34.61
N ALA A 342 -8.50 -9.40 34.34
CA ALA A 342 -7.51 -9.64 35.38
C ALA A 342 -7.42 -8.45 36.37
N ALA A 343 -7.51 -7.21 35.88
CA ALA A 343 -7.54 -6.03 36.73
C ALA A 343 -8.79 -5.98 37.63
N GLU A 344 -9.97 -6.28 37.06
CA GLU A 344 -11.23 -6.34 37.82
C GLU A 344 -11.21 -7.44 38.90
N ALA A 345 -10.64 -8.61 38.57
CA ALA A 345 -10.46 -9.69 39.55
C ALA A 345 -9.50 -9.30 40.68
N ALA A 346 -8.39 -8.63 40.36
CA ALA A 346 -7.45 -8.16 41.36
C ALA A 346 -8.04 -7.07 42.27
N GLU A 347 -8.83 -6.13 41.72
CA GLU A 347 -9.55 -5.13 42.50
C GLU A 347 -10.58 -5.78 43.43
N ALA A 348 -11.32 -6.77 42.95
CA ALA A 348 -12.28 -7.54 43.77
C ALA A 348 -11.59 -8.31 44.91
N GLU A 349 -10.44 -8.96 44.65
CA GLU A 349 -9.64 -9.63 45.69
C GLU A 349 -9.11 -8.62 46.71
N GLU A 350 -8.63 -7.45 46.30
CA GLU A 350 -8.16 -6.42 47.22
C GLU A 350 -9.30 -5.86 48.09
N GLU A 351 -10.48 -5.65 47.52
CA GLU A 351 -11.66 -5.22 48.25
C GLU A 351 -12.11 -6.28 49.26
N GLN A 352 -12.14 -7.55 48.85
CA GLN A 352 -12.47 -8.65 49.75
C GLN A 352 -11.45 -8.78 50.89
N ALA A 353 -10.15 -8.65 50.60
CA ALA A 353 -9.11 -8.66 51.60
C ALA A 353 -9.24 -7.50 52.64
N LYS A 354 -9.66 -6.31 52.16
CA LYS A 354 -9.96 -5.17 53.05
C LYS A 354 -11.15 -5.45 53.96
N LEU A 355 -12.23 -6.04 53.43
CA LEU A 355 -13.39 -6.44 54.19
C LEU A 355 -13.06 -7.52 55.26
N ASP A 356 -12.30 -8.52 54.88
CA ASP A 356 -11.85 -9.57 55.77
C ASP A 356 -10.94 -9.04 56.90
N ALA A 357 -10.05 -8.07 56.58
CA ALA A 357 -9.21 -7.43 57.59
C ALA A 357 -10.03 -6.55 58.56
N ILE A 358 -11.09 -5.91 58.12
CA ILE A 358 -12.03 -5.16 58.98
C ILE A 358 -12.77 -6.15 59.90
N ALA A 359 -13.33 -7.21 59.32
CA ALA A 359 -14.06 -8.24 60.09
C ALA A 359 -13.18 -8.91 61.16
N ALA A 360 -11.91 -9.22 60.84
CA ALA A 360 -10.92 -9.76 61.79
C ALA A 360 -10.62 -8.79 62.93
N LYS A 361 -10.49 -7.48 62.67
CA LYS A 361 -10.30 -6.44 63.70
C LYS A 361 -11.51 -6.30 64.59
N GLU A 362 -12.71 -6.35 64.07
CA GLU A 362 -13.96 -6.28 64.87
C GLU A 362 -14.09 -7.53 65.76
N LYS A 363 -13.81 -8.71 65.21
CA LYS A 363 -13.81 -9.98 65.97
C LYS A 363 -12.78 -9.95 67.12
N ALA A 364 -11.56 -9.51 66.86
CA ALA A 364 -10.54 -9.38 67.84
C ALA A 364 -10.91 -8.36 68.96
N LYS A 365 -11.60 -7.25 68.56
CA LYS A 365 -12.09 -6.24 69.50
C LYS A 365 -13.23 -6.79 70.39
N ALA A 366 -14.16 -7.57 69.82
CA ALA A 366 -15.23 -8.23 70.52
C ALA A 366 -14.69 -9.30 71.53
N GLU A 367 -13.73 -10.13 71.09
CA GLU A 367 -13.05 -11.11 71.94
C GLU A 367 -12.28 -10.45 73.13
N ALA A 368 -11.59 -9.30 72.86
CA ALA A 368 -10.93 -8.53 73.90
C ALA A 368 -11.90 -7.93 74.92
N VAL A 369 -13.08 -7.49 74.50
CA VAL A 369 -14.13 -6.98 75.38
C VAL A 369 -14.72 -8.14 76.26
N ALA A 370 -15.04 -9.26 75.60
CA ALA A 370 -15.56 -10.42 76.30
C ALA A 370 -14.55 -10.99 77.35
N ALA A 371 -13.26 -11.06 77.02
CA ALA A 371 -12.21 -11.46 77.96
C ALA A 371 -12.08 -10.50 79.15
N LYS A 372 -12.26 -9.15 78.89
CA LYS A 372 -12.24 -8.13 79.95
C LYS A 372 -13.46 -8.29 80.90
N GLU A 373 -14.61 -8.58 80.34
CA GLU A 373 -15.84 -8.79 81.11
C GLU A 373 -15.73 -10.09 81.98
N ALA A 374 -15.27 -11.20 81.35
CA ALA A 374 -15.02 -12.47 82.09
C ALA A 374 -13.98 -12.28 83.22
N ALA A 375 -12.92 -11.56 82.98
CA ALA A 375 -11.92 -11.20 84.00
C ALA A 375 -12.50 -10.33 85.14
N ARG A 376 -13.38 -9.40 84.83
CA ARG A 376 -14.11 -8.62 85.88
C ARG A 376 -15.06 -9.46 86.69
N GLU A 377 -15.76 -10.37 86.02
CA GLU A 377 -16.72 -11.26 86.71
C GLU A 377 -16.00 -12.25 87.61
N ALA A 378 -14.89 -12.84 87.15
CA ALA A 378 -14.01 -13.68 87.96
C ALA A 378 -13.41 -12.96 89.18
N ALA A 379 -12.99 -11.72 89.05
CA ALA A 379 -12.51 -10.83 90.10
C ALA A 379 -13.61 -10.47 91.10
N ARG A 380 -14.86 -10.33 90.66
CA ARG A 380 -16.02 -10.06 91.50
C ARG A 380 -16.36 -11.33 92.37
N GLN A 381 -16.40 -12.53 91.75
CA GLN A 381 -16.61 -13.79 92.39
C GLN A 381 -15.52 -14.07 93.42
N ALA A 382 -14.26 -13.84 93.11
CA ALA A 382 -13.12 -13.99 94.03
C ALA A 382 -13.22 -13.05 95.26
N ARG A 383 -13.72 -11.81 95.06
CA ARG A 383 -13.98 -10.84 96.14
C ARG A 383 -15.16 -11.27 97.04
N GLU A 384 -16.21 -11.87 96.47
CA GLU A 384 -17.36 -12.38 97.21
C GLU A 384 -16.98 -13.64 98.04
N ALA A 385 -16.15 -14.53 97.47
CA ALA A 385 -15.65 -15.73 98.19
C ALA A 385 -14.63 -15.41 99.35
N ALA A 386 -14.02 -14.21 99.34
CA ALA A 386 -13.05 -13.76 100.36
C ALA A 386 -13.66 -12.92 101.48
N LYS A 387 -14.99 -12.79 101.61
CA LYS A 387 -15.64 -12.16 102.79
C LYS A 387 -15.72 -13.20 103.95
N PRO A 388 -15.10 -12.86 105.10
CA PRO A 388 -15.22 -13.69 106.27
C PRO A 388 -16.64 -13.67 106.81
N SER A 389 -17.14 -14.83 107.26
CA SER A 389 -18.41 -15.06 108.01
C SER A 389 -18.46 -14.31 109.32
#